data_0f9b77371bc22a6151f260961737b557
#
_entry.id   0f9b77371bc22a6151f260961737b557
#
_cell.length_a   1.000
_cell.length_b   1.000
_cell.length_c   1.000
_cell.angle_alpha   90.00
_cell.angle_beta   90.00
_cell.angle_gamma   90.00
#
_symmetry.space_group_name_H-M   'P 1'
#
loop_
_entity.id
_entity.type
_entity.pdbx_description
1 polymer ?
#
loop_
_entity_poly.entity_id
_entity_poly.type
_entity_poly.pdbx_seq_one_letter_code
_entity_poly.pdbx_strand_id
1 'polypeptide(L)'
;MARSSGALLACVVLTRALRAPPLRAATIEPPPTAPLPPPASAALKRLPGAGTAPTVWSEFGDLARRIDAEKRFPGGVANLGQGFPDWAPPEFVQAAARRAASDASPAGHQYARSAGHIPLVEVLARRYGAHFGRRVDALEEVAVTVGATQALLVSLLAILDKHDEVVIPEPFFDLYLGQCALAGGVPVPAPMTVDETGEWRLASSTLIRAIGPRTRVVIVNSPHNPTGKVFDRDELLAIADAVAAENARRAPGDEVLVIADEVYKYICHDANAEHVAFAALPGMRDVTLTVSSAGKTFSATGWQIGWIVGPPRLVKPCQALLPYLQFCAPTPMQAALAACLDEADAPYLDYSSYYAFLAGEYARKRAVLADALEAACVEPLPSRGGYFVVGDVTNLLPLMPARYLTPGVARDWAFCQWLASEHGVVAIPASPFFTGEFSRPLVRFAFCKSDEVLEVAARRLKALADRCQLGIDDDGDGGR
;
A
#
# COMPACT_ATOMS: atom_id res chain seq x y z
N MET A 1 -84.74 -14.28 3.05
CA MET A 1 -85.37 -12.94 3.19
C MET A 1 -84.29 -11.88 3.31
N ALA A 2 -84.47 -10.78 2.55
CA ALA A 2 -83.71 -9.52 2.56
C ALA A 2 -82.23 -9.59 2.08
N ARG A 3 -81.91 -9.22 0.88
CA ARG A 3 -81.74 -7.94 0.13
C ARG A 3 -80.97 -6.86 0.92
N SER A 4 -79.81 -6.52 0.40
CA SER A 4 -79.37 -5.12 0.29
C SER A 4 -78.11 -5.02 -0.58
N SER A 5 -78.22 -4.34 -1.44
CA SER A 5 -77.74 -3.31 -2.34
C SER A 5 -76.24 -2.96 -2.20
N GLY A 6 -75.60 -3.09 -3.36
CA GLY A 6 -74.23 -2.57 -3.56
C GLY A 6 -74.23 -1.05 -3.70
N ALA A 7 -73.10 -0.48 -3.38
CA ALA A 7 -72.72 0.87 -3.79
C ALA A 7 -71.33 0.79 -4.42
N LEU A 8 -71.24 0.85 -5.74
CA LEU A 8 -69.99 1.14 -6.49
C LEU A 8 -69.62 2.60 -6.24
N LEU A 9 -68.49 2.82 -5.58
CA LEU A 9 -67.84 4.13 -5.58
C LEU A 9 -66.85 4.19 -6.75
N ALA A 10 -67.23 4.94 -7.79
CA ALA A 10 -66.33 5.26 -8.90
C ALA A 10 -65.30 6.29 -8.43
N CYS A 11 -64.06 5.92 -8.37
CA CYS A 11 -62.95 6.81 -8.13
C CYS A 11 -62.52 7.46 -9.46
N VAL A 12 -62.93 8.70 -9.68
CA VAL A 12 -62.46 9.52 -10.82
C VAL A 12 -61.05 10.00 -10.50
N VAL A 13 -60.04 9.42 -11.12
CA VAL A 13 -58.67 9.91 -11.04
C VAL A 13 -58.52 11.06 -12.00
N LEU A 14 -58.49 12.27 -11.48
CA LEU A 14 -58.10 13.49 -12.23
C LEU A 14 -56.57 13.48 -12.40
N THR A 15 -56.12 13.04 -13.55
CA THR A 15 -54.71 13.25 -14.00
C THR A 15 -54.50 14.71 -14.37
N ARG A 16 -54.09 15.49 -13.38
CA ARG A 16 -53.56 16.84 -13.62
C ARG A 16 -52.08 16.71 -13.98
N ALA A 17 -51.77 16.76 -15.29
CA ALA A 17 -50.42 16.86 -15.78
C ALA A 17 -49.77 18.17 -15.28
N LEU A 18 -48.93 18.04 -14.23
CA LEU A 18 -48.05 19.12 -13.81
C LEU A 18 -46.94 19.22 -14.88
N ARG A 19 -47.08 20.17 -15.82
CA ARG A 19 -45.99 20.63 -16.67
C ARG A 19 -44.95 21.26 -15.74
N ALA A 20 -43.80 20.59 -15.56
CA ALA A 20 -42.62 21.22 -14.96
C ALA A 20 -42.22 22.44 -15.80
N PRO A 21 -41.88 23.57 -15.20
CA PRO A 21 -41.33 24.69 -15.92
C PRO A 21 -40.02 24.27 -16.61
N PRO A 22 -39.70 24.81 -17.79
CA PRO A 22 -38.45 24.51 -18.46
C PRO A 22 -37.29 24.86 -17.51
N LEU A 23 -36.40 23.88 -17.24
CA LEU A 23 -35.13 24.14 -16.58
C LEU A 23 -34.40 25.21 -17.39
N ARG A 24 -34.33 26.42 -16.84
CA ARG A 24 -33.41 27.43 -17.37
C ARG A 24 -32.03 26.81 -17.28
N ALA A 25 -31.33 26.67 -18.41
CA ALA A 25 -29.93 26.36 -18.45
C ALA A 25 -29.21 27.34 -17.52
N ALA A 26 -28.74 26.85 -16.39
CA ALA A 26 -27.83 27.61 -15.55
C ALA A 26 -26.62 27.91 -16.43
N THR A 27 -26.39 29.17 -16.74
CA THR A 27 -25.11 29.61 -17.31
C THR A 27 -24.08 29.28 -16.22
N ILE A 28 -23.29 28.22 -16.46
CA ILE A 28 -22.13 27.92 -15.65
C ILE A 28 -21.16 29.07 -15.90
N GLU A 29 -21.04 29.97 -14.93
CA GLU A 29 -19.98 30.97 -15.00
C GLU A 29 -18.62 30.20 -15.01
N PRO A 30 -17.68 30.61 -15.85
CA PRO A 30 -16.36 30.01 -15.87
C PRO A 30 -15.75 30.15 -14.48
N PRO A 31 -15.06 29.10 -13.98
CA PRO A 31 -14.43 29.18 -12.66
C PRO A 31 -13.50 30.39 -12.60
N PRO A 32 -13.40 31.06 -11.45
CA PRO A 32 -12.57 32.24 -11.29
C PRO A 32 -11.13 31.93 -11.70
N THR A 33 -10.50 32.84 -12.39
CA THR A 33 -9.23 32.72 -13.11
C THR A 33 -8.01 32.39 -12.25
N ALA A 34 -8.11 32.31 -10.93
CA ALA A 34 -7.14 31.71 -10.02
C ALA A 34 -7.87 31.30 -8.73
N PRO A 35 -7.94 30.02 -8.40
CA PRO A 35 -8.43 29.63 -7.09
C PRO A 35 -7.52 30.25 -6.01
N LEU A 36 -8.14 30.88 -5.02
CA LEU A 36 -7.39 31.31 -3.82
C LEU A 36 -6.70 30.08 -3.23
N PRO A 37 -5.44 30.18 -2.80
CA PRO A 37 -4.77 29.07 -2.15
C PRO A 37 -5.60 28.66 -0.92
N PRO A 38 -5.85 27.34 -0.71
CA PRO A 38 -6.66 26.89 0.40
C PRO A 38 -6.04 27.36 1.73
N PRO A 39 -6.83 27.74 2.73
CA PRO A 39 -6.32 28.05 4.05
C PRO A 39 -5.66 26.79 4.63
N ALA A 40 -4.33 26.75 4.62
CA ALA A 40 -3.57 25.58 5.04
C ALA A 40 -3.16 25.73 6.51
N SER A 41 -3.54 24.73 7.34
CA SER A 41 -3.06 24.62 8.71
C SER A 41 -1.55 24.36 8.76
N ALA A 42 -0.93 24.59 9.92
CA ALA A 42 0.50 24.27 10.11
C ALA A 42 0.80 22.76 9.89
N ALA A 43 -0.18 21.87 10.15
CA ALA A 43 -0.04 20.45 9.89
C ALA A 43 0.01 20.15 8.38
N LEU A 44 -0.89 20.77 7.60
CA LEU A 44 -0.92 20.59 6.14
C LEU A 44 0.38 21.11 5.49
N LYS A 45 0.91 22.24 5.99
CA LYS A 45 2.16 22.81 5.48
C LYS A 45 3.41 21.96 5.72
N ARG A 46 3.34 20.99 6.64
CA ARG A 46 4.43 20.03 6.88
C ARG A 46 4.44 18.86 5.91
N LEU A 47 3.33 18.63 5.20
CA LEU A 47 3.28 17.55 4.21
C LEU A 47 4.21 17.86 3.02
N PRO A 48 4.79 16.83 2.39
CA PRO A 48 5.53 16.98 1.14
C PRO A 48 4.70 17.77 0.11
N GLY A 49 5.31 18.74 -0.56
CA GLY A 49 4.59 19.60 -1.50
C GLY A 49 3.53 20.50 -0.85
N ALA A 50 3.56 20.71 0.46
CA ALA A 50 2.56 21.47 1.23
C ALA A 50 1.11 21.00 0.98
N GLY A 51 0.92 19.72 0.60
CA GLY A 51 -0.37 19.12 0.33
C GLY A 51 -1.05 19.61 -0.97
N THR A 52 -0.37 20.37 -1.79
CA THR A 52 -0.92 20.94 -3.04
C THR A 52 -0.29 20.34 -4.30
N ALA A 53 0.92 19.77 -4.21
CA ALA A 53 1.55 19.09 -5.33
C ALA A 53 0.86 17.75 -5.62
N PRO A 54 0.71 17.37 -6.89
CA PRO A 54 0.27 16.03 -7.24
C PRO A 54 1.22 15.00 -6.64
N THR A 55 0.65 13.92 -6.11
CA THR A 55 1.47 12.77 -5.71
C THR A 55 1.83 11.95 -6.94
N VAL A 56 2.91 11.17 -6.86
CA VAL A 56 3.25 10.22 -7.94
C VAL A 56 2.07 9.31 -8.30
N TRP A 57 1.25 8.94 -7.32
CA TRP A 57 0.06 8.11 -7.49
C TRP A 57 -1.05 8.79 -8.29
N SER A 58 -1.32 10.07 -8.00
CA SER A 58 -2.33 10.85 -8.74
C SER A 58 -1.84 11.16 -10.15
N GLU A 59 -0.59 11.56 -10.33
CA GLU A 59 -0.05 11.92 -11.64
C GLU A 59 -0.06 10.75 -12.62
N PHE A 60 0.50 9.59 -12.24
CA PHE A 60 0.52 8.43 -13.13
C PHE A 60 -0.85 7.75 -13.25
N GLY A 61 -1.72 7.88 -12.24
CA GLY A 61 -3.12 7.47 -12.34
C GLY A 61 -3.91 8.31 -13.34
N ASP A 62 -3.71 9.62 -13.31
CA ASP A 62 -4.35 10.55 -14.27
C ASP A 62 -3.78 10.37 -15.67
N LEU A 63 -2.49 10.16 -15.82
CA LEU A 63 -1.84 9.86 -17.08
C LEU A 63 -2.44 8.58 -17.71
N ALA A 64 -2.53 7.51 -16.94
CA ALA A 64 -3.14 6.26 -17.39
C ALA A 64 -4.57 6.47 -17.89
N ARG A 65 -5.42 7.17 -17.12
CA ARG A 65 -6.81 7.46 -17.51
C ARG A 65 -6.91 8.28 -18.78
N ARG A 66 -6.02 9.27 -18.97
CA ARG A 66 -6.00 10.09 -20.22
C ARG A 66 -5.65 9.24 -21.42
N ILE A 67 -4.62 8.41 -21.33
CA ILE A 67 -4.17 7.53 -22.42
C ILE A 67 -5.29 6.54 -22.81
N ASP A 68 -5.98 5.96 -21.81
CA ASP A 68 -7.11 5.06 -22.06
C ASP A 68 -8.28 5.77 -22.72
N ALA A 69 -8.59 7.02 -22.32
CA ALA A 69 -9.64 7.81 -22.93
C ALA A 69 -9.34 8.15 -24.40
N GLU A 70 -8.08 8.32 -24.76
CA GLU A 70 -7.61 8.54 -26.14
C GLU A 70 -7.65 7.27 -27.01
N LYS A 71 -7.85 6.08 -26.40
CA LYS A 71 -7.90 4.77 -27.07
C LYS A 71 -6.68 4.47 -27.95
N ARG A 72 -5.51 4.99 -27.57
CA ARG A 72 -4.28 4.84 -28.36
C ARG A 72 -3.75 3.40 -28.42
N PHE A 73 -4.03 2.63 -27.39
CA PHE A 73 -3.54 1.26 -27.29
C PHE A 73 -4.70 0.26 -27.31
N PRO A 74 -4.68 -0.72 -28.23
CA PRO A 74 -5.63 -1.84 -28.17
C PRO A 74 -5.53 -2.57 -26.81
N GLY A 75 -6.67 -2.73 -26.14
CA GLY A 75 -6.73 -3.32 -24.80
C GLY A 75 -6.37 -2.37 -23.65
N GLY A 76 -6.24 -1.06 -23.90
CA GLY A 76 -5.93 -0.05 -22.89
C GLY A 76 -4.46 -0.05 -22.45
N VAL A 77 -4.12 0.68 -21.39
CA VAL A 77 -2.77 0.68 -20.81
C VAL A 77 -2.57 -0.53 -19.92
N ALA A 78 -1.36 -1.10 -19.92
CA ALA A 78 -0.93 -2.08 -18.93
C ALA A 78 -0.45 -1.32 -17.68
N ASN A 79 -1.31 -1.20 -16.67
CA ASN A 79 -0.99 -0.40 -15.47
C ASN A 79 -0.26 -1.23 -14.41
N LEU A 80 1.07 -1.22 -14.46
CA LEU A 80 1.97 -1.80 -13.46
C LEU A 80 2.40 -0.79 -12.39
N GLY A 81 1.87 0.43 -12.40
CA GLY A 81 2.19 1.48 -11.42
C GLY A 81 1.45 1.28 -10.10
N GLN A 82 0.16 0.93 -10.17
CA GLN A 82 -0.70 0.81 -9.01
C GLN A 82 -0.48 -0.50 -8.23
N GLY A 83 -0.09 -0.37 -6.96
CA GLY A 83 0.22 -1.49 -6.05
C GLY A 83 -1.03 -2.09 -5.38
N PHE A 84 -2.00 -2.54 -6.16
CA PHE A 84 -3.14 -3.34 -5.71
C PHE A 84 -3.56 -4.34 -6.80
N PRO A 85 -4.08 -5.51 -6.39
CA PRO A 85 -4.61 -6.51 -7.32
C PRO A 85 -5.77 -5.96 -8.16
N ASP A 86 -5.81 -6.30 -9.45
CA ASP A 86 -6.87 -5.90 -10.39
C ASP A 86 -7.91 -6.99 -10.61
N TRP A 87 -7.93 -7.98 -9.74
CA TRP A 87 -8.93 -9.06 -9.68
C TRP A 87 -9.72 -9.02 -8.37
N ALA A 88 -10.89 -9.67 -8.39
CA ALA A 88 -11.76 -9.76 -7.23
C ALA A 88 -11.13 -10.60 -6.10
N PRO A 89 -11.49 -10.35 -4.83
CA PRO A 89 -11.13 -11.24 -3.73
C PRO A 89 -11.56 -12.69 -3.99
N PRO A 90 -10.89 -13.69 -3.42
CA PRO A 90 -11.30 -15.10 -3.51
C PRO A 90 -12.75 -15.32 -3.10
N GLU A 91 -13.39 -16.36 -3.64
CA GLU A 91 -14.83 -16.61 -3.40
C GLU A 91 -15.17 -16.76 -1.90
N PHE A 92 -14.32 -17.44 -1.12
CA PHE A 92 -14.57 -17.57 0.32
C PHE A 92 -14.57 -16.21 1.04
N VAL A 93 -13.72 -15.26 0.59
CA VAL A 93 -13.67 -13.89 1.11
C VAL A 93 -14.93 -13.12 0.74
N GLN A 94 -15.35 -13.21 -0.53
CA GLN A 94 -16.59 -12.59 -1.00
C GLN A 94 -17.82 -13.19 -0.29
N ALA A 95 -17.85 -14.51 -0.10
CA ALA A 95 -18.92 -15.20 0.61
C ALA A 95 -19.01 -14.76 2.08
N ALA A 96 -17.88 -14.59 2.76
CA ALA A 96 -17.83 -14.05 4.12
C ALA A 96 -18.38 -12.63 4.18
N ALA A 97 -18.05 -11.76 3.21
CA ALA A 97 -18.59 -10.40 3.13
C ALA A 97 -20.12 -10.42 2.90
N ARG A 98 -20.61 -11.26 1.99
CA ARG A 98 -22.05 -11.42 1.76
C ARG A 98 -22.79 -11.90 3.03
N ARG A 99 -22.23 -12.88 3.74
CA ARG A 99 -22.79 -13.36 5.02
C ARG A 99 -22.87 -12.24 6.05
N ALA A 100 -21.77 -11.48 6.23
CA ALA A 100 -21.72 -10.40 7.18
C ALA A 100 -22.68 -9.24 6.83
N ALA A 101 -22.81 -8.91 5.54
CA ALA A 101 -23.74 -7.88 5.07
C ALA A 101 -25.21 -8.30 5.11
N SER A 102 -25.48 -9.61 5.14
CA SER A 102 -26.84 -10.19 5.22
C SER A 102 -27.22 -10.58 6.65
N ASP A 103 -26.42 -10.24 7.66
CA ASP A 103 -26.77 -10.50 9.06
C ASP A 103 -28.06 -9.75 9.41
N ALA A 104 -29.10 -10.50 9.80
CA ALA A 104 -30.37 -9.92 10.17
C ALA A 104 -30.38 -9.30 11.60
N SER A 105 -29.30 -9.52 12.36
CA SER A 105 -29.19 -8.95 13.71
C SER A 105 -28.82 -7.47 13.65
N PRO A 106 -29.46 -6.60 14.48
CA PRO A 106 -29.03 -5.20 14.56
C PRO A 106 -27.54 -5.04 14.91
N ALA A 107 -26.97 -5.94 15.71
CA ALA A 107 -25.59 -5.88 16.16
C ALA A 107 -24.57 -5.99 15.00
N GLY A 108 -24.90 -6.75 13.94
CA GLY A 108 -24.04 -6.87 12.75
C GLY A 108 -23.85 -5.55 11.99
N HIS A 109 -24.76 -4.58 12.19
CA HIS A 109 -24.79 -3.31 11.46
C HIS A 109 -24.55 -2.07 12.36
N GLN A 110 -24.35 -2.27 13.64
CA GLN A 110 -24.10 -1.18 14.57
C GLN A 110 -22.61 -1.02 14.89
N TYR A 111 -22.27 0.01 15.63
CA TYR A 111 -20.90 0.26 16.05
C TYR A 111 -20.31 -0.91 16.83
N ALA A 112 -19.17 -1.40 16.40
CA ALA A 112 -18.34 -2.27 17.21
C ALA A 112 -17.55 -1.46 18.26
N ARG A 113 -16.85 -2.15 19.15
CA ARG A 113 -15.83 -1.54 20.02
C ARG A 113 -14.83 -0.75 19.17
N SER A 114 -14.48 0.47 19.59
CA SER A 114 -13.58 1.36 18.84
C SER A 114 -12.24 0.70 18.48
N ALA A 115 -11.70 -0.11 19.40
CA ALA A 115 -10.46 -0.84 19.20
C ALA A 115 -10.65 -2.19 18.49
N GLY A 116 -11.85 -2.50 17.98
CA GLY A 116 -12.10 -3.66 17.14
C GLY A 116 -13.24 -4.56 17.60
N HIS A 117 -13.91 -5.18 16.63
CA HIS A 117 -14.94 -6.18 16.81
C HIS A 117 -14.40 -7.41 17.54
N ILE A 118 -15.08 -7.89 18.58
CA ILE A 118 -14.56 -8.94 19.46
C ILE A 118 -14.14 -10.20 18.69
N PRO A 119 -14.95 -10.79 17.80
CA PRO A 119 -14.53 -11.95 17.02
C PRO A 119 -13.23 -11.73 16.24
N LEU A 120 -13.02 -10.53 15.67
CA LEU A 120 -11.80 -10.25 14.92
C LEU A 120 -10.58 -10.12 15.82
N VAL A 121 -10.67 -9.38 16.93
CA VAL A 121 -9.51 -9.22 17.83
C VAL A 121 -9.12 -10.54 18.49
N GLU A 122 -10.08 -11.44 18.76
CA GLU A 122 -9.82 -12.79 19.28
C GLU A 122 -9.07 -13.67 18.26
N VAL A 123 -9.52 -13.64 16.99
CA VAL A 123 -8.82 -14.36 15.90
C VAL A 123 -7.42 -13.80 15.71
N LEU A 124 -7.26 -12.48 15.67
CA LEU A 124 -5.94 -11.84 15.55
C LEU A 124 -5.03 -12.21 16.73
N ALA A 125 -5.53 -12.14 17.97
CA ALA A 125 -4.77 -12.49 19.15
C ALA A 125 -4.27 -13.94 19.11
N ARG A 126 -5.12 -14.89 18.70
CA ARG A 126 -4.74 -16.30 18.53
C ARG A 126 -3.64 -16.46 17.47
N ARG A 127 -3.80 -15.83 16.31
CA ARG A 127 -2.84 -15.93 15.19
C ARG A 127 -1.50 -15.30 15.53
N TYR A 128 -1.51 -14.09 16.08
CA TYR A 128 -0.26 -13.44 16.51
C TYR A 128 0.36 -14.13 17.72
N GLY A 129 -0.44 -14.75 18.59
CA GLY A 129 0.05 -15.61 19.65
C GLY A 129 0.90 -16.78 19.13
N ALA A 130 0.46 -17.42 18.04
CA ALA A 130 1.23 -18.46 17.37
C ALA A 130 2.51 -17.90 16.72
N HIS A 131 2.43 -16.75 16.04
CA HIS A 131 3.61 -16.10 15.43
C HIS A 131 4.65 -15.64 16.43
N PHE A 132 4.22 -15.18 17.61
CA PHE A 132 5.12 -14.67 18.66
C PHE A 132 5.53 -15.75 19.67
N GLY A 133 5.01 -16.97 19.53
CA GLY A 133 5.29 -18.07 20.48
C GLY A 133 4.79 -17.80 21.90
N ARG A 134 3.74 -16.96 22.08
CA ARG A 134 3.18 -16.58 23.37
C ARG A 134 1.69 -16.26 23.28
N ARG A 135 1.01 -16.21 24.41
CA ARG A 135 -0.35 -15.66 24.47
C ARG A 135 -0.34 -14.16 24.17
N VAL A 136 -1.29 -13.71 23.33
CA VAL A 136 -1.62 -12.30 23.09
C VAL A 136 -3.03 -12.04 23.66
N ASP A 137 -3.19 -10.96 24.40
CA ASP A 137 -4.50 -10.55 24.91
C ASP A 137 -5.27 -9.77 23.86
N ALA A 138 -6.44 -10.28 23.49
CA ALA A 138 -7.28 -9.72 22.43
C ALA A 138 -7.74 -8.27 22.70
N LEU A 139 -7.94 -7.90 23.94
CA LEU A 139 -8.49 -6.59 24.32
C LEU A 139 -7.41 -5.56 24.64
N GLU A 140 -6.28 -6.02 25.14
CA GLU A 140 -5.19 -5.19 25.62
C GLU A 140 -4.05 -5.00 24.62
N GLU A 141 -3.82 -6.03 23.75
CA GLU A 141 -2.68 -6.08 22.83
C GLU A 141 -3.07 -5.98 21.35
N VAL A 142 -4.36 -5.81 21.04
CA VAL A 142 -4.85 -5.69 19.64
C VAL A 142 -5.71 -4.45 19.47
N ALA A 143 -5.49 -3.72 18.39
CA ALA A 143 -6.33 -2.61 17.96
C ALA A 143 -6.62 -2.68 16.46
N VAL A 144 -7.89 -2.59 16.06
CA VAL A 144 -8.31 -2.61 14.66
C VAL A 144 -8.48 -1.18 14.15
N THR A 145 -8.04 -0.93 12.93
CA THR A 145 -7.99 0.38 12.29
C THR A 145 -8.60 0.35 10.89
N VAL A 146 -8.88 1.54 10.34
CA VAL A 146 -9.30 1.70 8.94
C VAL A 146 -8.06 1.57 8.03
N GLY A 147 -7.66 0.32 7.77
CA GLY A 147 -6.48 -0.04 6.99
C GLY A 147 -5.16 0.18 7.73
N ALA A 148 -4.07 -0.33 7.13
CA ALA A 148 -2.71 -0.16 7.65
C ALA A 148 -2.25 1.31 7.65
N THR A 149 -2.75 2.12 6.71
CA THR A 149 -2.46 3.56 6.66
C THR A 149 -2.82 4.25 7.96
N GLN A 150 -4.00 3.95 8.50
CA GLN A 150 -4.41 4.52 9.79
C GLN A 150 -3.65 3.86 10.95
N ALA A 151 -3.37 2.55 10.89
CA ALA A 151 -2.58 1.86 11.91
C ALA A 151 -1.21 2.52 12.11
N LEU A 152 -0.51 2.81 11.02
CA LEU A 152 0.77 3.52 11.03
C LEU A 152 0.65 4.93 11.62
N LEU A 153 -0.33 5.71 11.14
CA LEU A 153 -0.55 7.08 11.65
C LEU A 153 -0.88 7.08 13.14
N VAL A 154 -1.78 6.20 13.57
CA VAL A 154 -2.17 6.09 14.99
C VAL A 154 -0.97 5.69 15.85
N SER A 155 -0.13 4.76 15.39
CA SER A 155 1.09 4.35 16.08
C SER A 155 2.06 5.52 16.24
N LEU A 156 2.27 6.31 15.18
CA LEU A 156 3.13 7.48 15.24
C LEU A 156 2.55 8.59 16.15
N LEU A 157 1.24 8.88 16.05
CA LEU A 157 0.57 9.85 16.92
C LEU A 157 0.57 9.46 18.40
N ALA A 158 0.59 8.16 18.70
CA ALA A 158 0.62 7.65 20.07
C ALA A 158 2.01 7.69 20.71
N ILE A 159 3.07 7.79 19.89
CA ILE A 159 4.47 7.64 20.32
C ILE A 159 5.22 8.96 20.25
N LEU A 160 5.03 9.75 19.17
CA LEU A 160 5.89 10.87 18.85
C LEU A 160 5.45 12.16 19.54
N ASP A 161 6.43 12.82 20.11
CA ASP A 161 6.38 14.24 20.41
C ASP A 161 7.00 15.08 19.27
N LYS A 162 6.84 16.39 19.36
CA LYS A 162 7.36 17.31 18.36
C LYS A 162 8.89 17.24 18.29
N HIS A 163 9.43 17.03 17.09
CA HIS A 163 10.85 16.90 16.76
C HIS A 163 11.48 15.55 17.12
N ASP A 164 10.71 14.57 17.57
CA ASP A 164 11.20 13.20 17.66
C ASP A 164 11.61 12.68 16.29
N GLU A 165 12.67 11.90 16.24
CA GLU A 165 13.20 11.35 15.00
C GLU A 165 12.63 9.93 14.74
N VAL A 166 12.30 9.69 13.47
CA VAL A 166 11.85 8.40 12.96
C VAL A 166 12.86 7.89 11.95
N VAL A 167 13.59 6.84 12.29
CA VAL A 167 14.56 6.20 11.38
C VAL A 167 13.83 5.27 10.43
N ILE A 168 14.08 5.42 9.12
CA ILE A 168 13.39 4.69 8.06
C ILE A 168 14.43 4.16 7.07
N PRO A 169 14.54 2.83 6.86
CA PRO A 169 15.34 2.27 5.76
C PRO A 169 14.89 2.83 4.41
N GLU A 170 15.84 3.34 3.62
CA GLU A 170 15.59 3.97 2.33
C GLU A 170 16.12 3.09 1.18
N PRO A 171 15.39 2.89 0.05
CA PRO A 171 14.11 3.52 -0.30
C PRO A 171 12.98 3.07 0.62
N PHE A 172 11.91 3.87 0.72
CA PHE A 172 10.79 3.59 1.62
C PHE A 172 9.44 3.87 0.94
N PHE A 173 8.38 3.37 1.52
CA PHE A 173 7.04 3.75 1.11
C PHE A 173 6.80 5.23 1.47
N ASP A 174 6.52 6.06 0.46
CA ASP A 174 6.42 7.53 0.56
C ASP A 174 5.43 8.03 1.63
N LEU A 175 4.43 7.23 1.96
CA LEU A 175 3.45 7.52 3.00
C LEU A 175 4.08 7.80 4.37
N TYR A 176 5.19 7.13 4.70
CA TYR A 176 5.83 7.27 6.00
C TYR A 176 6.27 8.72 6.27
N LEU A 177 6.80 9.41 5.24
CA LEU A 177 7.23 10.81 5.40
C LEU A 177 6.07 11.73 5.77
N GLY A 178 4.96 11.62 5.05
CA GLY A 178 3.77 12.42 5.31
C GLY A 178 3.18 12.16 6.69
N GLN A 179 3.13 10.90 7.11
CA GLN A 179 2.58 10.52 8.42
C GLN A 179 3.50 10.94 9.56
N CYS A 180 4.82 10.80 9.40
CA CYS A 180 5.81 11.30 10.35
C CYS A 180 5.63 12.82 10.54
N ALA A 181 5.53 13.57 9.44
CA ALA A 181 5.32 15.02 9.48
C ALA A 181 3.99 15.41 10.15
N LEU A 182 2.89 14.66 9.89
CA LEU A 182 1.60 14.90 10.56
C LEU A 182 1.67 14.66 12.07
N ALA A 183 2.41 13.64 12.50
CA ALA A 183 2.63 13.33 13.91
C ALA A 183 3.61 14.30 14.59
N GLY A 184 4.25 15.21 13.84
CA GLY A 184 5.22 16.18 14.38
C GLY A 184 6.65 15.68 14.43
N GLY A 185 6.91 14.46 13.96
CA GLY A 185 8.23 13.84 13.91
C GLY A 185 9.07 14.31 12.72
N VAL A 186 10.33 13.93 12.74
CA VAL A 186 11.34 14.20 11.72
C VAL A 186 11.85 12.89 11.14
N PRO A 187 11.63 12.60 9.84
CA PRO A 187 12.14 11.40 9.23
C PRO A 187 13.66 11.46 9.09
N VAL A 188 14.34 10.36 9.44
CA VAL A 188 15.79 10.17 9.30
C VAL A 188 16.01 8.96 8.40
N PRO A 189 16.46 9.16 7.14
CA PRO A 189 16.68 8.04 6.24
C PRO A 189 17.91 7.22 6.68
N ALA A 190 17.77 5.89 6.58
CA ALA A 190 18.86 4.93 6.70
C ALA A 190 19.07 4.25 5.33
N PRO A 191 19.96 4.78 4.47
CA PRO A 191 20.08 4.30 3.08
C PRO A 191 20.51 2.84 3.02
N MET A 192 19.74 2.04 2.27
CA MET A 192 20.17 0.74 1.77
C MET A 192 21.00 0.91 0.50
N THR A 193 21.90 -0.02 0.26
CA THR A 193 22.70 -0.11 -0.96
C THR A 193 22.38 -1.39 -1.71
N VAL A 194 22.61 -1.38 -3.01
CA VAL A 194 22.53 -2.60 -3.84
C VAL A 194 23.93 -3.20 -3.90
N ASP A 195 24.07 -4.46 -3.49
CA ASP A 195 25.35 -5.18 -3.55
C ASP A 195 25.66 -5.73 -4.96
N GLU A 196 26.79 -6.40 -5.11
CA GLU A 196 27.25 -6.95 -6.39
C GLU A 196 26.29 -8.02 -6.98
N THR A 197 25.43 -8.59 -6.16
CA THR A 197 24.41 -9.56 -6.57
C THR A 197 23.07 -8.91 -6.92
N GLY A 198 22.97 -7.57 -6.82
CA GLY A 198 21.75 -6.82 -7.01
C GLY A 198 20.87 -6.73 -5.77
N GLU A 199 21.25 -7.38 -4.66
CA GLU A 199 20.44 -7.41 -3.44
C GLU A 199 20.54 -6.11 -2.65
N TRP A 200 19.39 -5.67 -2.15
CA TRP A 200 19.31 -4.54 -1.24
C TRP A 200 19.87 -4.90 0.13
N ARG A 201 20.80 -4.10 0.67
CA ARG A 201 21.43 -4.30 1.98
C ARG A 201 21.34 -3.06 2.85
N LEU A 202 20.90 -3.25 4.09
CA LEU A 202 20.99 -2.25 5.14
C LEU A 202 22.23 -2.55 5.98
N ALA A 203 23.29 -1.79 5.80
CA ALA A 203 24.48 -1.95 6.63
C ALA A 203 24.19 -1.54 8.08
N SER A 204 24.57 -2.39 9.07
CA SER A 204 24.39 -2.10 10.49
C SER A 204 25.01 -0.76 10.90
N SER A 205 26.16 -0.40 10.31
CA SER A 205 26.80 0.90 10.55
C SER A 205 25.97 2.09 10.08
N THR A 206 25.17 1.92 9.02
CA THR A 206 24.25 2.96 8.53
C THR A 206 23.10 3.16 9.52
N LEU A 207 22.50 2.06 9.98
CA LEU A 207 21.43 2.12 10.98
C LEU A 207 21.91 2.72 12.31
N ILE A 208 23.07 2.27 12.82
CA ILE A 208 23.66 2.80 14.07
C ILE A 208 23.93 4.30 13.98
N ARG A 209 24.39 4.80 12.82
CA ARG A 209 24.58 6.25 12.61
C ARG A 209 23.27 7.03 12.54
N ALA A 210 22.21 6.39 12.03
CA ALA A 210 20.90 7.02 11.91
C ALA A 210 20.18 7.13 13.27
N ILE A 211 20.41 6.16 14.17
CA ILE A 211 19.84 6.19 15.53
C ILE A 211 20.60 7.20 16.38
N GLY A 212 19.94 8.30 16.75
CA GLY A 212 20.48 9.39 17.55
C GLY A 212 19.69 9.62 18.84
N PRO A 213 20.09 10.60 19.66
CA PRO A 213 19.44 10.89 20.95
C PRO A 213 17.95 11.25 20.83
N ARG A 214 17.52 11.78 19.69
CA ARG A 214 16.11 12.12 19.42
C ARG A 214 15.34 11.03 18.72
N THR A 215 15.98 9.93 18.36
CA THR A 215 15.28 8.82 17.70
C THR A 215 14.28 8.19 18.67
N ARG A 216 13.02 8.20 18.26
CA ARG A 216 11.94 7.62 19.04
C ARG A 216 11.39 6.35 18.39
N VAL A 217 11.44 6.26 17.05
CA VAL A 217 10.90 5.14 16.28
C VAL A 217 11.89 4.70 15.22
N VAL A 218 11.98 3.39 15.00
CA VAL A 218 12.53 2.76 13.78
C VAL A 218 11.37 2.07 13.06
N ILE A 219 11.15 2.37 11.78
CA ILE A 219 10.18 1.66 10.95
C ILE A 219 10.90 0.51 10.23
N VAL A 220 10.37 -0.70 10.35
CA VAL A 220 10.85 -1.89 9.63
C VAL A 220 9.71 -2.43 8.78
N ASN A 221 9.88 -2.41 7.45
CA ASN A 221 8.90 -2.97 6.52
C ASN A 221 9.45 -4.23 5.87
N SER A 222 8.85 -5.40 6.14
CA SER A 222 9.26 -6.68 5.57
C SER A 222 8.06 -7.61 5.40
N PRO A 223 7.82 -8.13 4.18
CA PRO A 223 8.45 -7.78 2.89
C PRO A 223 8.32 -6.30 2.55
N HIS A 224 9.29 -5.76 1.82
CA HIS A 224 9.55 -4.33 1.70
C HIS A 224 8.93 -3.70 0.45
N ASN A 225 8.28 -2.57 0.59
CA ASN A 225 7.87 -1.68 -0.50
C ASN A 225 8.82 -0.47 -0.54
N PRO A 226 9.51 -0.18 -1.68
CA PRO A 226 9.22 -0.64 -3.04
C PRO A 226 10.02 -1.85 -3.52
N THR A 227 11.02 -2.34 -2.79
CA THR A 227 12.10 -3.19 -3.31
C THR A 227 11.74 -4.67 -3.46
N GLY A 228 10.69 -5.14 -2.78
CA GLY A 228 10.41 -6.57 -2.70
C GLY A 228 11.40 -7.37 -1.84
N LYS A 229 12.33 -6.68 -1.14
CA LYS A 229 13.24 -7.32 -0.19
C LYS A 229 12.46 -7.98 0.93
N VAL A 230 12.86 -9.20 1.30
CA VAL A 230 12.52 -9.82 2.58
C VAL A 230 13.79 -9.77 3.42
N PHE A 231 13.73 -9.03 4.52
CA PHE A 231 14.85 -9.02 5.47
C PHE A 231 14.99 -10.40 6.09
N ASP A 232 16.17 -10.97 6.01
CA ASP A 232 16.46 -12.24 6.66
C ASP A 232 16.59 -12.09 8.18
N ARG A 233 16.68 -13.23 8.88
CA ARG A 233 16.73 -13.23 10.34
C ARG A 233 17.95 -12.48 10.88
N ASP A 234 19.11 -12.60 10.22
CA ASP A 234 20.36 -12.00 10.68
C ASP A 234 20.32 -10.48 10.50
N GLU A 235 19.77 -10.01 9.37
CA GLU A 235 19.55 -8.58 9.14
C GLU A 235 18.57 -7.98 10.17
N LEU A 236 17.48 -8.69 10.48
CA LEU A 236 16.53 -8.25 11.50
C LEU A 236 17.12 -8.29 12.91
N LEU A 237 17.95 -9.27 13.22
CA LEU A 237 18.70 -9.31 14.49
C LEU A 237 19.68 -8.13 14.59
N ALA A 238 20.37 -7.78 13.51
CA ALA A 238 21.24 -6.60 13.52
C ALA A 238 20.49 -5.29 13.80
N ILE A 239 19.26 -5.16 13.30
CA ILE A 239 18.37 -4.03 13.63
C ILE A 239 17.97 -4.09 15.12
N ALA A 240 17.57 -5.27 15.59
CA ALA A 240 17.17 -5.48 16.99
C ALA A 240 18.30 -5.17 17.97
N ASP A 241 19.52 -5.60 17.65
CA ASP A 241 20.71 -5.35 18.45
C ASP A 241 21.05 -3.86 18.53
N ALA A 242 20.91 -3.13 17.40
CA ALA A 242 21.12 -1.69 17.38
C ALA A 242 20.11 -0.95 18.27
N VAL A 243 18.81 -1.33 18.19
CA VAL A 243 17.75 -0.79 19.04
C VAL A 243 18.01 -1.14 20.52
N ALA A 244 18.34 -2.39 20.82
CA ALA A 244 18.61 -2.84 22.19
C ALA A 244 19.83 -2.14 22.81
N ALA A 245 20.90 -1.96 22.03
CA ALA A 245 22.12 -1.26 22.46
C ALA A 245 21.85 0.21 22.78
N GLU A 246 21.01 0.88 22.00
CA GLU A 246 20.59 2.24 22.30
C GLU A 246 19.68 2.29 23.54
N ASN A 247 18.71 1.39 23.64
CA ASN A 247 17.77 1.34 24.77
C ASN A 247 18.47 1.05 26.11
N ALA A 248 19.58 0.31 26.08
CA ALA A 248 20.37 0.07 27.29
C ALA A 248 21.00 1.36 27.90
N ARG A 249 21.04 2.46 27.13
CA ARG A 249 21.59 3.76 27.58
C ARG A 249 20.50 4.76 27.94
N ARG A 250 19.22 4.42 27.70
CA ARG A 250 18.09 5.33 27.88
C ARG A 250 17.37 5.09 29.21
N ALA A 251 16.70 6.12 29.68
CA ALA A 251 15.82 5.99 30.83
C ALA A 251 14.55 5.18 30.46
N PRO A 252 13.95 4.45 31.42
CA PRO A 252 12.67 3.81 31.22
C PRO A 252 11.60 4.84 30.76
N GLY A 253 10.90 4.53 29.69
CA GLY A 253 9.91 5.42 29.07
C GLY A 253 10.46 6.25 27.91
N ASP A 254 11.78 6.28 27.71
CA ASP A 254 12.45 7.00 26.60
C ASP A 254 13.05 6.06 25.56
N GLU A 255 12.56 4.82 25.52
CA GLU A 255 13.08 3.82 24.60
C GLU A 255 12.82 4.16 23.14
N VAL A 256 13.75 3.74 22.26
CA VAL A 256 13.50 3.60 20.82
C VAL A 256 12.53 2.46 20.63
N LEU A 257 11.43 2.74 19.96
CA LEU A 257 10.37 1.78 19.65
C LEU A 257 10.47 1.36 18.19
N VAL A 258 9.89 0.21 17.86
CA VAL A 258 9.84 -0.27 16.48
C VAL A 258 8.38 -0.34 16.00
N ILE A 259 8.14 0.18 14.80
CA ILE A 259 6.91 -0.08 14.05
C ILE A 259 7.27 -1.08 12.95
N ALA A 260 6.83 -2.33 13.12
CA ALA A 260 7.02 -3.39 12.14
C ALA A 260 5.82 -3.41 11.18
N ASP A 261 6.01 -2.87 9.98
CA ASP A 261 5.00 -2.92 8.91
C ASP A 261 5.10 -4.25 8.16
N GLU A 262 4.23 -5.18 8.52
CA GLU A 262 4.19 -6.56 8.03
C GLU A 262 2.98 -6.83 7.13
N VAL A 263 2.51 -5.82 6.37
CA VAL A 263 1.32 -5.96 5.49
C VAL A 263 1.48 -7.02 4.40
N TYR A 264 2.71 -7.35 4.03
CA TYR A 264 3.04 -8.34 3.00
C TYR A 264 3.50 -9.70 3.57
N LYS A 265 3.39 -9.95 4.87
CA LYS A 265 3.95 -11.15 5.53
C LYS A 265 3.59 -12.49 4.90
N TYR A 266 2.43 -12.60 4.25
CA TYR A 266 1.99 -13.82 3.54
C TYR A 266 2.40 -13.85 2.06
N ILE A 267 3.15 -12.86 1.61
CA ILE A 267 3.62 -12.74 0.23
C ILE A 267 5.14 -12.81 0.21
N CYS A 268 5.69 -13.92 0.71
CA CYS A 268 7.07 -14.34 0.49
C CYS A 268 7.03 -15.40 -0.60
N HIS A 269 7.52 -15.08 -1.78
CA HIS A 269 7.36 -15.88 -2.99
C HIS A 269 8.68 -16.48 -3.51
N ASP A 270 9.79 -16.22 -2.83
CA ASP A 270 11.06 -16.93 -3.03
C ASP A 270 11.16 -18.09 -2.06
N ALA A 271 11.59 -19.27 -2.53
CA ALA A 271 11.68 -20.47 -1.72
C ALA A 271 12.66 -20.35 -0.54
N ASN A 272 13.62 -19.42 -0.62
CA ASN A 272 14.60 -19.15 0.42
C ASN A 272 14.26 -17.95 1.30
N ALA A 273 13.08 -17.35 1.11
CA ALA A 273 12.64 -16.19 1.89
C ALA A 273 11.47 -16.56 2.80
N GLU A 274 11.67 -16.40 4.08
CA GLU A 274 10.65 -16.58 5.11
C GLU A 274 10.42 -15.26 5.86
N HIS A 275 9.15 -14.94 6.10
CA HIS A 275 8.82 -13.79 6.93
C HIS A 275 9.14 -14.09 8.39
N VAL A 276 9.97 -13.25 9.00
CA VAL A 276 10.28 -13.27 10.43
C VAL A 276 9.52 -12.12 11.10
N ALA A 277 8.65 -12.45 12.05
CA ALA A 277 7.95 -11.44 12.85
C ALA A 277 8.96 -10.70 13.75
N PHE A 278 9.09 -9.38 13.56
CA PHE A 278 10.10 -8.60 14.30
C PHE A 278 9.88 -8.64 15.82
N ALA A 279 8.63 -8.59 16.26
CA ALA A 279 8.27 -8.67 17.68
C ALA A 279 8.62 -10.02 18.35
N ALA A 280 8.91 -11.07 17.56
CA ALA A 280 9.34 -12.37 18.07
C ALA A 280 10.86 -12.48 18.29
N LEU A 281 11.64 -11.47 17.87
CA LEU A 281 13.08 -11.44 18.09
C LEU A 281 13.41 -11.18 19.57
N PRO A 282 14.56 -11.66 20.04
CA PRO A 282 15.00 -11.43 21.42
C PRO A 282 14.99 -9.95 21.79
N GLY A 283 14.35 -9.61 22.91
CA GLY A 283 14.28 -8.23 23.42
C GLY A 283 13.32 -7.29 22.70
N MET A 284 12.72 -7.68 21.56
CA MET A 284 11.91 -6.79 20.74
C MET A 284 10.42 -6.77 21.12
N ARG A 285 9.94 -7.73 21.87
CA ARG A 285 8.54 -7.87 22.28
C ARG A 285 7.94 -6.58 22.87
N ASP A 286 8.64 -6.01 23.84
CA ASP A 286 8.10 -4.92 24.65
C ASP A 286 8.30 -3.52 24.02
N VAL A 287 9.00 -3.47 22.90
CA VAL A 287 9.31 -2.22 22.16
C VAL A 287 8.73 -2.18 20.74
N THR A 288 7.96 -3.21 20.33
CA THR A 288 7.46 -3.31 18.95
C THR A 288 5.94 -3.20 18.85
N LEU A 289 5.45 -2.36 17.93
CA LEU A 289 4.11 -2.40 17.38
C LEU A 289 4.17 -3.06 16.01
N THR A 290 3.49 -4.18 15.83
CA THR A 290 3.31 -4.85 14.53
C THR A 290 2.06 -4.32 13.85
N VAL A 291 2.19 -3.82 12.63
CA VAL A 291 1.10 -3.32 11.78
C VAL A 291 0.86 -4.27 10.62
N SER A 292 -0.41 -4.56 10.34
CA SER A 292 -0.78 -5.35 9.16
C SER A 292 -2.21 -5.01 8.69
N SER A 293 -2.65 -5.64 7.59
CA SER A 293 -3.99 -5.44 7.05
C SER A 293 -4.49 -6.61 6.22
N ALA A 294 -5.80 -6.67 6.01
CA ALA A 294 -6.46 -7.65 5.14
C ALA A 294 -6.19 -7.41 3.65
N GLY A 295 -6.00 -6.14 3.26
CA GLY A 295 -6.06 -5.71 1.87
C GLY A 295 -5.07 -6.38 0.95
N LYS A 296 -3.84 -6.60 1.41
CA LYS A 296 -2.77 -7.19 0.61
C LYS A 296 -2.91 -8.70 0.49
N THR A 297 -3.32 -9.35 1.57
CA THR A 297 -3.50 -10.80 1.64
C THR A 297 -4.70 -11.27 0.84
N PHE A 298 -5.83 -10.56 0.94
CA PHE A 298 -7.10 -11.05 0.37
C PHE A 298 -7.55 -10.29 -0.88
N SER A 299 -6.68 -9.54 -1.53
CA SER A 299 -7.03 -8.69 -2.70
C SER A 299 -8.20 -7.75 -2.39
N ALA A 300 -8.29 -7.27 -1.16
CA ALA A 300 -9.42 -6.50 -0.62
C ALA A 300 -8.96 -5.14 -0.07
N THR A 301 -8.11 -4.43 -0.81
CA THR A 301 -7.55 -3.15 -0.37
C THR A 301 -8.63 -2.11 -0.04
N GLY A 302 -9.76 -2.13 -0.75
CA GLY A 302 -10.91 -1.26 -0.52
C GLY A 302 -11.70 -1.55 0.75
N TRP A 303 -11.50 -2.71 1.40
CA TRP A 303 -12.18 -3.02 2.66
C TRP A 303 -11.65 -2.19 3.83
N GLN A 304 -10.41 -1.73 3.71
CA GLN A 304 -9.76 -0.86 4.69
C GLN A 304 -9.83 -1.41 6.13
N ILE A 305 -9.51 -2.70 6.32
CA ILE A 305 -9.35 -3.29 7.64
C ILE A 305 -7.87 -3.57 7.88
N GLY A 306 -7.30 -2.84 8.85
CA GLY A 306 -5.95 -3.00 9.36
C GLY A 306 -5.95 -3.21 10.86
N TRP A 307 -4.79 -3.49 11.43
CA TRP A 307 -4.64 -3.68 12.87
C TRP A 307 -3.22 -3.40 13.35
N ILE A 308 -3.15 -3.17 14.65
CA ILE A 308 -1.92 -3.02 15.43
C ILE A 308 -1.90 -4.15 16.46
N VAL A 309 -0.76 -4.81 16.63
CA VAL A 309 -0.53 -5.80 17.69
C VAL A 309 0.78 -5.46 18.41
N GLY A 310 0.76 -5.46 19.74
CA GLY A 310 1.95 -5.14 20.53
C GLY A 310 1.68 -5.21 22.03
N PRO A 311 2.65 -4.82 22.87
CA PRO A 311 2.45 -4.83 24.31
C PRO A 311 1.39 -3.80 24.74
N PRO A 312 0.65 -4.06 25.85
CA PRO A 312 -0.43 -3.19 26.32
C PRO A 312 0.02 -1.73 26.50
N ARG A 313 1.26 -1.50 26.96
CA ARG A 313 1.81 -0.15 27.18
C ARG A 313 1.88 0.69 25.89
N LEU A 314 2.00 0.05 24.72
CA LEU A 314 2.06 0.71 23.41
C LEU A 314 0.69 0.69 22.70
N VAL A 315 -0.11 -0.36 22.87
CA VAL A 315 -1.40 -0.49 22.20
C VAL A 315 -2.49 0.35 22.86
N LYS A 316 -2.50 0.49 24.19
CA LYS A 316 -3.51 1.31 24.90
C LYS A 316 -3.52 2.79 24.47
N PRO A 317 -2.38 3.49 24.30
CA PRO A 317 -2.37 4.83 23.72
C PRO A 317 -2.97 4.86 22.30
N CYS A 318 -2.67 3.87 21.46
CA CYS A 318 -3.30 3.74 20.13
C CYS A 318 -4.82 3.57 20.26
N GLN A 319 -5.29 2.68 21.14
CA GLN A 319 -6.72 2.46 21.39
C GLN A 319 -7.42 3.73 21.88
N ALA A 320 -6.75 4.57 22.68
CA ALA A 320 -7.29 5.83 23.18
C ALA A 320 -7.52 6.89 22.09
N LEU A 321 -6.74 6.83 20.99
CA LEU A 321 -6.89 7.74 19.85
C LEU A 321 -8.03 7.33 18.90
N LEU A 322 -8.34 6.03 18.79
CA LEU A 322 -9.27 5.50 17.80
C LEU A 322 -10.68 6.09 17.85
N PRO A 323 -11.30 6.35 19.03
CA PRO A 323 -12.61 6.97 19.07
C PRO A 323 -12.68 8.33 18.37
N TYR A 324 -11.56 9.07 18.39
CA TYR A 324 -11.47 10.42 17.80
C TYR A 324 -11.07 10.40 16.32
N LEU A 325 -10.45 9.32 15.84
CA LEU A 325 -9.94 9.22 14.47
C LEU A 325 -10.86 8.43 13.55
N GLN A 326 -11.58 7.44 14.08
CA GLN A 326 -12.43 6.56 13.26
C GLN A 326 -13.77 6.21 13.90
N PHE A 327 -13.94 6.44 15.19
CA PHE A 327 -15.01 5.91 16.03
C PHE A 327 -14.95 4.37 16.13
N CYS A 328 -15.19 3.65 15.02
CA CYS A 328 -14.86 2.22 14.84
C CYS A 328 -14.64 1.92 13.36
N ALA A 329 -13.87 0.87 13.05
CA ALA A 329 -13.78 0.33 11.70
C ALA A 329 -15.12 -0.34 11.29
N PRO A 330 -15.41 -0.50 9.98
CA PRO A 330 -16.67 -1.06 9.49
C PRO A 330 -16.97 -2.45 10.07
N THR A 331 -18.01 -2.55 10.91
CA THR A 331 -18.36 -3.79 11.64
C THR A 331 -18.59 -5.00 10.72
N PRO A 332 -19.34 -4.90 9.61
CA PRO A 332 -19.56 -6.05 8.72
C PRO A 332 -18.24 -6.56 8.10
N MET A 333 -17.32 -5.66 7.75
CA MET A 333 -16.03 -6.07 7.17
C MET A 333 -15.11 -6.70 8.21
N GLN A 334 -15.16 -6.26 9.46
CA GLN A 334 -14.45 -6.91 10.55
C GLN A 334 -14.99 -8.32 10.82
N ALA A 335 -16.30 -8.52 10.80
CA ALA A 335 -16.93 -9.82 10.97
C ALA A 335 -16.57 -10.76 9.80
N ALA A 336 -16.62 -10.27 8.56
CA ALA A 336 -16.19 -11.02 7.38
C ALA A 336 -14.73 -11.45 7.48
N LEU A 337 -13.84 -10.54 7.90
CA LEU A 337 -12.41 -10.83 8.01
C LEU A 337 -12.12 -11.87 9.09
N ALA A 338 -12.84 -11.84 10.23
CA ALA A 338 -12.67 -12.85 11.27
C ALA A 338 -12.90 -14.26 10.72
N ALA A 339 -13.94 -14.44 9.90
CA ALA A 339 -14.22 -15.72 9.24
C ALA A 339 -13.16 -16.06 8.18
N CYS A 340 -12.73 -15.09 7.36
CA CYS A 340 -11.72 -15.30 6.32
C CYS A 340 -10.38 -15.78 6.86
N LEU A 341 -9.93 -15.22 7.99
CA LEU A 341 -8.63 -15.55 8.58
C LEU A 341 -8.54 -17.01 8.99
N ASP A 342 -9.63 -17.61 9.49
CA ASP A 342 -9.67 -19.02 9.85
C ASP A 342 -9.84 -19.91 8.60
N GLU A 343 -10.68 -19.49 7.64
CA GLU A 343 -10.92 -20.24 6.41
C GLU A 343 -9.67 -20.29 5.50
N ALA A 344 -8.82 -19.28 5.55
CA ALA A 344 -7.59 -19.20 4.75
C ALA A 344 -6.50 -20.22 5.14
N ASP A 345 -6.59 -20.83 6.32
CA ASP A 345 -5.69 -21.92 6.74
C ASP A 345 -6.08 -23.28 6.15
N ALA A 346 -7.33 -23.42 5.66
CA ALA A 346 -7.80 -24.65 5.03
C ALA A 346 -7.16 -24.85 3.64
N PRO A 347 -7.11 -26.11 3.12
CA PRO A 347 -6.67 -26.37 1.76
C PRO A 347 -7.43 -25.52 0.74
N TYR A 348 -6.69 -24.90 -0.17
CA TYR A 348 -7.24 -24.02 -1.20
C TYR A 348 -6.68 -24.40 -2.57
N LEU A 349 -7.55 -24.77 -3.51
CA LEU A 349 -7.17 -25.39 -4.77
C LEU A 349 -6.19 -26.56 -4.50
N ASP A 350 -5.07 -26.63 -5.20
CA ASP A 350 -4.05 -27.68 -5.03
C ASP A 350 -3.00 -27.35 -3.95
N TYR A 351 -3.24 -26.33 -3.11
CA TYR A 351 -2.32 -25.87 -2.07
C TYR A 351 -2.79 -26.23 -0.67
N SER A 352 -1.85 -26.35 0.27
CA SER A 352 -2.13 -26.65 1.67
C SER A 352 -2.95 -25.57 2.39
N SER A 353 -2.93 -24.32 1.87
CA SER A 353 -3.69 -23.19 2.39
C SER A 353 -3.82 -22.10 1.32
N TYR A 354 -4.70 -21.13 1.55
CA TYR A 354 -4.75 -19.92 0.71
C TYR A 354 -3.44 -19.13 0.75
N TYR A 355 -2.74 -19.10 1.88
CA TYR A 355 -1.46 -18.41 1.99
C TYR A 355 -0.37 -19.05 1.11
N ALA A 356 -0.33 -20.38 1.05
CA ALA A 356 0.57 -21.10 0.17
C ALA A 356 0.24 -20.86 -1.32
N PHE A 357 -1.04 -20.85 -1.67
CA PHE A 357 -1.51 -20.45 -3.00
C PHE A 357 -1.05 -19.05 -3.36
N LEU A 358 -1.26 -18.09 -2.44
CA LEU A 358 -0.94 -16.68 -2.66
C LEU A 358 0.56 -16.49 -2.95
N ALA A 359 1.43 -17.12 -2.17
CA ALA A 359 2.89 -17.08 -2.39
C ALA A 359 3.26 -17.70 -3.74
N GLY A 360 2.70 -18.87 -4.09
CA GLY A 360 2.95 -19.53 -5.37
C GLY A 360 2.47 -18.72 -6.58
N GLU A 361 1.28 -18.11 -6.49
CA GLU A 361 0.73 -17.28 -7.56
C GLU A 361 1.59 -16.02 -7.79
N TYR A 362 2.03 -15.37 -6.72
CA TYR A 362 2.93 -14.23 -6.87
C TYR A 362 4.34 -14.61 -7.32
N ALA A 363 4.85 -15.80 -6.97
CA ALA A 363 6.10 -16.31 -7.55
C ALA A 363 6.01 -16.43 -9.08
N ARG A 364 4.91 -17.01 -9.58
CA ARG A 364 4.65 -17.17 -11.01
C ARG A 364 4.55 -15.81 -11.71
N LYS A 365 3.75 -14.89 -11.18
CA LYS A 365 3.56 -13.54 -11.74
C LYS A 365 4.84 -12.71 -11.74
N ARG A 366 5.64 -12.83 -10.67
CA ARG A 366 6.96 -12.19 -10.61
C ARG A 366 7.88 -12.70 -11.72
N ALA A 367 7.93 -14.01 -11.95
CA ALA A 367 8.75 -14.58 -13.00
C ALA A 367 8.36 -14.05 -14.38
N VAL A 368 7.06 -14.04 -14.71
CA VAL A 368 6.56 -13.47 -15.98
C VAL A 368 6.98 -12.01 -16.17
N LEU A 369 6.89 -11.19 -15.12
CA LEU A 369 7.30 -9.79 -15.22
C LEU A 369 8.82 -9.64 -15.31
N ALA A 370 9.59 -10.38 -14.50
CA ALA A 370 11.06 -10.31 -14.52
C ALA A 370 11.62 -10.70 -15.90
N ASP A 371 11.15 -11.80 -16.47
CA ASP A 371 11.53 -12.24 -17.81
C ASP A 371 11.20 -11.18 -18.88
N ALA A 372 10.06 -10.50 -18.75
CA ALA A 372 9.67 -9.44 -19.67
C ALA A 372 10.55 -8.18 -19.54
N LEU A 373 10.96 -7.83 -18.32
CA LEU A 373 11.85 -6.71 -18.04
C LEU A 373 13.25 -6.99 -18.57
N GLU A 374 13.82 -8.18 -18.30
CA GLU A 374 15.13 -8.61 -18.83
C GLU A 374 15.13 -8.62 -20.37
N ALA A 375 14.08 -9.17 -20.98
CA ALA A 375 13.93 -9.14 -22.43
C ALA A 375 13.87 -7.72 -22.99
N ALA A 376 13.41 -6.73 -22.20
CA ALA A 376 13.35 -5.32 -22.56
C ALA A 376 14.62 -4.54 -22.20
N CYS A 377 15.73 -5.18 -21.88
CA CYS A 377 16.98 -4.54 -21.42
C CYS A 377 16.84 -3.72 -20.11
N VAL A 378 15.81 -3.99 -19.33
CA VAL A 378 15.67 -3.51 -17.95
C VAL A 378 16.29 -4.53 -17.01
N GLU A 379 17.20 -4.13 -16.14
CA GLU A 379 17.79 -5.01 -15.13
C GLU A 379 16.86 -5.10 -13.92
N PRO A 380 16.09 -6.21 -13.72
CA PRO A 380 15.24 -6.35 -12.54
C PRO A 380 16.09 -6.67 -11.32
N LEU A 381 15.99 -5.86 -10.27
CA LEU A 381 16.62 -6.16 -9.00
C LEU A 381 15.87 -7.27 -8.28
N PRO A 382 16.55 -8.12 -7.48
CA PRO A 382 15.93 -9.22 -6.76
C PRO A 382 14.75 -8.79 -5.91
N SER A 383 13.64 -9.49 -6.08
CA SER A 383 12.41 -9.31 -5.28
C SER A 383 12.01 -10.69 -4.75
N ARG A 384 11.91 -10.81 -3.44
CA ARG A 384 11.64 -12.09 -2.74
C ARG A 384 10.28 -12.11 -2.06
N GLY A 385 9.67 -10.93 -1.90
CA GLY A 385 8.36 -10.79 -1.24
C GLY A 385 7.62 -9.53 -1.69
N GLY A 386 6.38 -9.38 -1.22
CA GLY A 386 5.48 -8.37 -1.73
C GLY A 386 5.07 -8.66 -3.18
N TYR A 387 4.81 -7.61 -3.96
CA TYR A 387 4.41 -7.78 -5.36
C TYR A 387 4.97 -6.65 -6.25
N PHE A 388 6.21 -6.24 -5.94
CA PHE A 388 6.93 -5.23 -6.69
C PHE A 388 8.28 -5.77 -7.17
N VAL A 389 8.69 -5.32 -8.35
CA VAL A 389 10.06 -5.41 -8.85
C VAL A 389 10.54 -3.99 -9.11
N VAL A 390 11.74 -3.68 -8.64
CA VAL A 390 12.46 -2.46 -9.02
C VAL A 390 13.41 -2.82 -10.14
N GLY A 391 13.31 -2.12 -11.27
CA GLY A 391 14.19 -2.32 -12.43
C GLY A 391 15.06 -1.10 -12.69
N ASP A 392 16.30 -1.34 -13.07
CA ASP A 392 17.21 -0.32 -13.58
C ASP A 392 16.98 -0.13 -15.08
N VAL A 393 16.61 1.07 -15.47
CA VAL A 393 16.28 1.41 -16.86
C VAL A 393 17.41 2.16 -17.59
N THR A 394 18.63 2.15 -17.03
CA THR A 394 19.80 2.85 -17.60
C THR A 394 19.98 2.56 -19.08
N ASN A 395 19.85 1.28 -19.47
CA ASN A 395 20.08 0.85 -20.87
C ASN A 395 19.01 1.36 -21.85
N LEU A 396 17.85 1.79 -21.36
CA LEU A 396 16.75 2.30 -22.17
C LEU A 396 16.72 3.82 -22.26
N LEU A 397 17.46 4.54 -21.42
CA LEU A 397 17.49 6.01 -21.44
C LEU A 397 17.94 6.59 -22.79
N PRO A 398 18.91 5.99 -23.52
CA PRO A 398 19.30 6.50 -24.85
C PRO A 398 18.18 6.45 -25.88
N LEU A 399 17.18 5.57 -25.73
CA LEU A 399 16.03 5.47 -26.64
C LEU A 399 14.94 6.51 -26.34
N MET A 400 15.02 7.20 -25.21
CA MET A 400 14.01 8.16 -24.80
C MET A 400 14.14 9.45 -25.59
N PRO A 401 13.09 9.89 -26.31
CA PRO A 401 13.13 11.13 -27.09
C PRO A 401 13.42 12.37 -26.24
N ALA A 402 14.21 13.29 -26.79
CA ALA A 402 14.64 14.51 -26.09
C ALA A 402 13.46 15.35 -25.54
N ARG A 403 12.27 15.25 -26.13
CA ARG A 403 11.06 15.94 -25.66
C ARG A 403 10.63 15.55 -24.22
N TYR A 404 11.05 14.38 -23.74
CA TYR A 404 10.79 13.94 -22.36
C TYR A 404 11.86 14.43 -21.36
N LEU A 405 13.03 14.85 -21.85
CA LEU A 405 14.15 15.31 -21.03
C LEU A 405 13.97 16.78 -20.63
N THR A 406 12.98 17.05 -19.78
CA THR A 406 12.73 18.41 -19.27
C THR A 406 13.72 18.75 -18.15
N PRO A 407 14.43 19.91 -18.19
CA PRO A 407 15.30 20.35 -17.10
C PRO A 407 14.57 20.34 -15.75
N GLY A 408 15.20 19.76 -14.73
CA GLY A 408 14.63 19.65 -13.37
C GLY A 408 13.68 18.47 -13.15
N VAL A 409 13.37 17.67 -14.18
CA VAL A 409 12.61 16.41 -14.04
C VAL A 409 13.61 15.26 -13.89
N ALA A 410 13.41 14.40 -12.89
CA ALA A 410 14.24 13.22 -12.69
C ALA A 410 14.13 12.25 -13.88
N ARG A 411 15.23 11.56 -14.22
CA ARG A 411 15.29 10.69 -15.41
C ARG A 411 14.32 9.52 -15.33
N ASP A 412 14.12 8.94 -14.17
CA ASP A 412 13.16 7.86 -13.93
C ASP A 412 11.71 8.35 -14.11
N TRP A 413 11.43 9.60 -13.72
CA TRP A 413 10.13 10.23 -13.93
C TRP A 413 9.85 10.45 -15.42
N ALA A 414 10.80 11.05 -16.13
CA ALA A 414 10.72 11.24 -17.58
C ALA A 414 10.55 9.90 -18.32
N PHE A 415 11.29 8.87 -17.91
CA PHE A 415 11.17 7.52 -18.44
C PHE A 415 9.77 6.92 -18.23
N CYS A 416 9.21 7.02 -17.03
CA CYS A 416 7.87 6.53 -16.75
C CYS A 416 6.79 7.26 -17.58
N GLN A 417 6.94 8.57 -17.80
CA GLN A 417 6.04 9.34 -18.67
C GLN A 417 6.16 8.87 -20.13
N TRP A 418 7.37 8.66 -20.63
CA TRP A 418 7.61 8.12 -21.97
C TRP A 418 7.04 6.72 -22.13
N LEU A 419 7.38 5.80 -21.21
CA LEU A 419 6.92 4.42 -21.23
C LEU A 419 5.38 4.34 -21.26
N ALA A 420 4.71 5.16 -20.45
CA ALA A 420 3.25 5.24 -20.44
C ALA A 420 2.69 5.79 -21.76
N SER A 421 3.26 6.91 -22.23
CA SER A 421 2.69 7.66 -23.34
C SER A 421 2.93 7.02 -24.71
N GLU A 422 4.11 6.39 -24.92
CA GLU A 422 4.50 5.84 -26.23
C GLU A 422 4.35 4.32 -26.31
N HIS A 423 4.41 3.64 -25.15
CA HIS A 423 4.39 2.18 -25.11
C HIS A 423 3.19 1.60 -24.33
N GLY A 424 2.38 2.45 -23.70
CA GLY A 424 1.17 2.02 -22.99
C GLY A 424 1.43 1.13 -21.79
N VAL A 425 2.62 1.21 -21.18
CA VAL A 425 2.98 0.54 -19.93
C VAL A 425 3.17 1.60 -18.85
N VAL A 426 2.35 1.58 -17.81
CA VAL A 426 2.46 2.52 -16.70
C VAL A 426 3.27 1.88 -15.57
N ALA A 427 4.32 2.54 -15.14
CA ALA A 427 5.14 2.18 -13.99
C ALA A 427 5.34 3.42 -13.11
N ILE A 428 5.97 3.27 -11.94
CA ILE A 428 6.20 4.38 -11.01
C ILE A 428 7.70 4.65 -10.89
N PRO A 429 8.15 5.92 -11.07
CA PRO A 429 9.53 6.28 -10.82
C PRO A 429 9.92 5.97 -9.38
N ALA A 430 11.16 5.59 -9.13
CA ALA A 430 11.61 5.27 -7.78
C ALA A 430 12.08 6.51 -7.00
N SER A 431 12.38 7.63 -7.65
CA SER A 431 12.85 8.86 -6.99
C SER A 431 11.97 9.33 -5.83
N PRO A 432 10.61 9.21 -5.84
CA PRO A 432 9.77 9.57 -4.70
C PRO A 432 9.98 8.71 -3.44
N PHE A 433 10.64 7.57 -3.56
CA PHE A 433 10.94 6.67 -2.43
C PHE A 433 12.29 6.98 -1.76
N PHE A 434 12.94 8.06 -2.19
CA PHE A 434 14.22 8.54 -1.65
C PHE A 434 14.11 9.99 -1.17
N THR A 435 14.90 10.36 -0.18
CA THR A 435 14.99 11.75 0.30
C THR A 435 16.05 12.57 -0.43
N GLY A 436 17.00 11.90 -1.08
CA GLY A 436 18.10 12.53 -1.84
C GLY A 436 18.13 12.07 -3.30
N GLU A 437 19.11 12.60 -4.03
CA GLU A 437 19.35 12.13 -5.39
C GLU A 437 19.90 10.68 -5.37
N PHE A 438 19.24 9.82 -6.10
CA PHE A 438 19.72 8.48 -6.35
C PHE A 438 20.30 8.42 -7.77
N SER A 439 21.54 7.94 -7.90
CA SER A 439 22.31 8.03 -9.15
C SER A 439 21.78 7.11 -10.27
N ARG A 440 21.08 6.04 -9.91
CA ARG A 440 20.54 5.05 -10.86
C ARG A 440 19.09 5.40 -11.20
N PRO A 441 18.69 5.38 -12.48
CA PRO A 441 17.29 5.56 -12.89
C PRO A 441 16.50 4.28 -12.62
N LEU A 442 15.93 4.18 -11.43
CA LEU A 442 15.15 3.03 -11.00
C LEU A 442 13.66 3.27 -11.21
N VAL A 443 12.96 2.19 -11.55
CA VAL A 443 11.50 2.21 -11.77
C VAL A 443 10.86 1.03 -11.04
N ARG A 444 9.76 1.28 -10.33
CA ARG A 444 8.99 0.24 -9.67
C ARG A 444 7.86 -0.26 -10.55
N PHE A 445 7.79 -1.58 -10.73
CA PHE A 445 6.73 -2.30 -11.43
C PHE A 445 5.97 -3.19 -10.45
N ALA A 446 4.63 -3.15 -10.49
CA ALA A 446 3.76 -4.01 -9.68
C ALA A 446 3.30 -5.21 -10.53
N PHE A 447 3.52 -6.43 -10.03
CA PHE A 447 3.05 -7.66 -10.68
C PHE A 447 1.77 -8.26 -10.07
N CYS A 448 1.12 -7.53 -9.17
CA CYS A 448 -0.21 -7.87 -8.68
C CYS A 448 -1.28 -7.50 -9.74
N LYS A 449 -1.17 -8.08 -10.93
CA LYS A 449 -2.03 -7.84 -12.08
C LYS A 449 -2.56 -9.16 -12.63
N SER A 450 -3.71 -9.09 -13.32
CA SER A 450 -4.24 -10.24 -14.05
C SER A 450 -3.24 -10.73 -15.09
N ASP A 451 -3.39 -11.97 -15.53
CA ASP A 451 -2.49 -12.55 -16.53
C ASP A 451 -2.58 -11.78 -17.83
N GLU A 452 -3.78 -11.33 -18.22
CA GLU A 452 -4.01 -10.55 -19.42
C GLU A 452 -3.24 -9.22 -19.40
N VAL A 453 -3.22 -8.52 -18.24
CA VAL A 453 -2.46 -7.28 -18.09
C VAL A 453 -0.95 -7.53 -18.13
N LEU A 454 -0.48 -8.59 -17.48
CA LEU A 454 0.95 -8.97 -17.50
C LEU A 454 1.39 -9.38 -18.91
N GLU A 455 0.59 -10.14 -19.65
CA GLU A 455 0.88 -10.50 -21.04
C GLU A 455 0.92 -9.30 -21.97
N VAL A 456 -0.01 -8.34 -21.81
CA VAL A 456 0.02 -7.09 -22.58
C VAL A 456 1.27 -6.30 -22.25
N ALA A 457 1.63 -6.18 -20.98
CA ALA A 457 2.87 -5.50 -20.57
C ALA A 457 4.11 -6.19 -21.16
N ALA A 458 4.20 -7.51 -21.06
CA ALA A 458 5.32 -8.28 -21.58
C ALA A 458 5.50 -8.11 -23.10
N ARG A 459 4.41 -8.16 -23.88
CA ARG A 459 4.48 -7.92 -25.33
C ARG A 459 4.98 -6.52 -25.68
N ARG A 460 4.52 -5.49 -24.92
CA ARG A 460 4.92 -4.09 -25.16
C ARG A 460 6.36 -3.83 -24.76
N LEU A 461 6.79 -4.40 -23.65
CA LEU A 461 8.18 -4.33 -23.20
C LEU A 461 9.11 -5.04 -24.19
N LYS A 462 8.73 -6.21 -24.70
CA LYS A 462 9.50 -6.91 -25.72
C LYS A 462 9.66 -6.09 -27.02
N ALA A 463 8.60 -5.43 -27.47
CA ALA A 463 8.67 -4.55 -28.65
C ALA A 463 9.60 -3.34 -28.44
N LEU A 464 9.83 -2.91 -27.20
CA LEU A 464 10.82 -1.91 -26.85
C LEU A 464 12.24 -2.46 -26.98
N ALA A 465 12.46 -3.72 -26.60
CA ALA A 465 13.75 -4.41 -26.74
C ALA A 465 14.22 -4.53 -28.20
N ASP A 466 13.31 -4.84 -29.10
CA ASP A 466 13.64 -4.97 -30.53
C ASP A 466 14.25 -3.66 -31.08
N ARG A 467 13.78 -2.51 -30.60
CA ARG A 467 14.35 -1.18 -30.92
C ARG A 467 15.74 -0.99 -30.31
N CYS A 468 15.94 -1.41 -29.05
CA CYS A 468 17.22 -1.33 -28.36
C CYS A 468 18.32 -2.11 -29.11
N GLN A 469 18.00 -3.31 -29.58
CA GLN A 469 18.95 -4.18 -30.30
C GLN A 469 19.25 -3.67 -31.72
N LEU A 470 18.33 -2.96 -32.37
CA LEU A 470 18.49 -2.45 -33.71
C LEU A 470 19.20 -1.09 -33.76
N GLY A 471 19.46 -0.43 -32.61
CA GLY A 471 20.08 0.90 -32.55
C GLY A 471 19.23 1.98 -33.26
N ILE A 472 17.92 1.79 -33.33
CA ILE A 472 17.02 2.73 -33.98
C ILE A 472 16.66 3.82 -32.96
N ASP A 473 17.31 4.96 -33.09
CA ASP A 473 16.90 6.18 -32.41
C ASP A 473 15.47 6.59 -32.87
N ASP A 474 14.63 6.97 -31.94
CA ASP A 474 13.23 7.37 -32.22
C ASP A 474 13.15 8.82 -32.78
N ASP A 475 14.14 9.20 -33.59
CA ASP A 475 14.14 10.44 -34.38
C ASP A 475 13.19 10.30 -35.59
N GLY A 476 11.94 9.92 -35.27
CA GLY A 476 10.84 9.94 -36.21
C GLY A 476 10.37 11.37 -36.51
N ASP A 477 11.22 12.15 -37.11
CA ASP A 477 10.78 13.31 -37.89
C ASP A 477 10.10 12.80 -39.18
N GLY A 478 8.84 12.41 -39.02
CA GLY A 478 7.92 12.14 -40.11
C GLY A 478 7.46 13.45 -40.74
N GLY A 479 8.33 14.14 -41.40
CA GLY A 479 7.94 15.18 -42.34
C GLY A 479 7.07 14.61 -43.47
N ARG A 480 5.77 14.87 -43.38
CA ARG A 480 4.87 15.22 -44.51
C ARG A 480 3.51 15.62 -43.97
#